data_26d1d443d03206fc3c1234baee71dbb8
#
_entry.id   26d1d443d03206fc3c1234baee71dbb8
#
_cell.length_a   1.000
_cell.length_b   1.000
_cell.length_c   1.000
_cell.angle_alpha   90.00
_cell.angle_beta   90.00
_cell.angle_gamma   90.00
#
_symmetry.space_group_name_H-M   'P 1'
#
loop_
_entity.id
_entity.type
_entity.pdbx_description
1 polymer ?
#
loop_
_entity_poly.entity_id
_entity_poly.type
_entity_poly.pdbx_seq_one_letter_code
_entity_poly.pdbx_strand_id
1 'polypeptide(L)'
;TPEKSLLVPLNKKAGRNAQGVITVRHKGEEKKRKYRLIDFKRNKDNIPAVVKTIEYDPNRSANIALLAYADGEKRYILAPKDLMVGQTVMSGEKADITVGNALPIVNIPVGTTIHNIELHPGHGGQLARAAGANAQILGREDRYVLVRLGSGEVRRILNECRATIGVVGNLDYSLVNIGK
;
A
#
# COMPACT_ATOMS: atom_id res chain seq x y z
N THR A 1 -6.80 -7.76 -15.97
CA THR A 1 -6.02 -9.01 -15.83
C THR A 1 -4.74 -8.72 -15.06
N PRO A 2 -4.45 -9.48 -13.98
CA PRO A 2 -3.23 -9.24 -13.20
C PRO A 2 -1.95 -9.54 -14.00
N GLU A 3 -0.88 -8.87 -13.67
CA GLU A 3 0.44 -9.16 -14.22
C GLU A 3 0.94 -10.48 -13.66
N LYS A 4 1.11 -11.47 -14.49
CA LYS A 4 1.44 -12.86 -14.07
C LYS A 4 2.76 -12.96 -13.31
N SER A 5 3.77 -12.16 -13.68
CA SER A 5 5.07 -12.20 -13.02
C SER A 5 5.03 -11.75 -11.55
N LEU A 6 3.98 -11.07 -11.15
CA LEU A 6 3.82 -10.54 -9.79
C LEU A 6 2.81 -11.34 -8.97
N LEU A 7 2.39 -12.50 -9.45
CA LEU A 7 1.45 -13.37 -8.74
C LEU A 7 2.18 -14.48 -8.02
N VAL A 8 1.72 -14.80 -6.82
CA VAL A 8 2.16 -16.00 -6.10
C VAL A 8 0.92 -16.78 -5.64
N PRO A 9 1.02 -18.12 -5.58
CA PRO A 9 -0.10 -18.91 -5.08
C PRO A 9 -0.42 -18.57 -3.64
N LEU A 10 -1.71 -18.47 -3.34
CA LEU A 10 -2.17 -18.29 -1.97
C LEU A 10 -2.53 -19.66 -1.39
N ASN A 11 -1.67 -20.17 -0.52
CA ASN A 11 -1.89 -21.46 0.12
C ASN A 11 -2.97 -21.33 1.18
N LYS A 12 -4.03 -22.09 0.99
CA LYS A 12 -5.12 -22.18 1.97
C LYS A 12 -5.17 -23.57 2.56
N LYS A 13 -5.29 -23.65 3.86
CA LYS A 13 -5.38 -24.93 4.56
C LYS A 13 -6.82 -25.42 4.74
N ALA A 14 -7.78 -24.56 4.48
CA ALA A 14 -9.21 -24.88 4.61
C ALA A 14 -9.57 -25.54 5.96
N GLY A 15 -8.90 -25.14 7.04
CA GLY A 15 -9.12 -25.71 8.36
C GLY A 15 -8.44 -27.05 8.61
N ARG A 16 -7.63 -27.52 7.67
CA ARG A 16 -6.94 -28.81 7.79
C ARG A 16 -5.51 -28.63 8.31
N ASN A 17 -5.04 -29.64 9.06
CA ASN A 17 -3.66 -29.66 9.51
C ASN A 17 -2.75 -30.20 8.40
N ALA A 18 -1.45 -30.39 8.71
CA ALA A 18 -0.47 -30.87 7.75
C ALA A 18 -0.75 -32.27 7.22
N GLN A 19 -1.58 -33.06 7.92
CA GLN A 19 -1.97 -34.41 7.52
C GLN A 19 -3.25 -34.43 6.71
N GLY A 20 -3.83 -33.28 6.41
CA GLY A 20 -5.07 -33.20 5.65
C GLY A 20 -6.34 -33.38 6.48
N VAL A 21 -6.23 -33.57 7.78
CA VAL A 21 -7.39 -33.72 8.67
C VAL A 21 -8.01 -32.36 8.95
N ILE A 22 -9.35 -32.28 8.92
CA ILE A 22 -10.06 -31.07 9.25
C ILE A 22 -9.93 -30.80 10.75
N THR A 23 -9.22 -29.75 11.11
CA THR A 23 -9.01 -29.36 12.50
C THR A 23 -9.87 -28.16 12.93
N VAL A 24 -10.39 -27.42 11.96
CA VAL A 24 -11.26 -26.25 12.20
C VAL A 24 -12.50 -26.39 11.31
N ARG A 25 -13.67 -26.42 11.94
CA ARG A 25 -14.95 -26.52 11.22
C ARG A 25 -15.30 -25.21 10.55
N HIS A 26 -16.03 -25.29 9.44
CA HIS A 26 -16.57 -24.17 8.68
C HIS A 26 -15.51 -23.25 8.07
N LYS A 27 -14.27 -23.71 8.02
CA LYS A 27 -13.19 -22.99 7.34
C LYS A 27 -12.94 -23.67 6.00
N GLY A 28 -13.73 -23.33 5.02
CA GLY A 28 -13.61 -23.88 3.67
C GLY A 28 -12.63 -23.07 2.83
N GLU A 29 -12.14 -23.73 1.79
CA GLU A 29 -11.34 -23.07 0.78
C GLU A 29 -12.26 -22.39 -0.22
N GLU A 30 -12.10 -21.09 -0.36
CA GLU A 30 -12.84 -20.35 -1.36
C GLU A 30 -12.22 -20.52 -2.74
N LYS A 31 -12.76 -19.82 -3.74
CA LYS A 31 -12.21 -19.83 -5.09
C LYS A 31 -10.71 -19.61 -5.07
N LYS A 32 -10.00 -20.27 -5.97
CA LYS A 32 -8.56 -20.08 -6.12
C LYS A 32 -8.23 -18.60 -6.28
N ARG A 33 -7.37 -18.12 -5.42
CA ARG A 33 -6.85 -16.76 -5.49
C ARG A 33 -5.35 -16.82 -5.66
N LYS A 34 -4.81 -15.79 -6.29
CA LYS A 34 -3.38 -15.58 -6.37
C LYS A 34 -3.04 -14.31 -5.63
N TYR A 35 -2.07 -14.42 -4.74
CA TYR A 35 -1.60 -13.25 -3.99
C TYR A 35 -0.76 -12.36 -4.91
N ARG A 36 -1.12 -11.10 -4.98
CA ARG A 36 -0.35 -10.12 -5.73
C ARG A 36 0.75 -9.56 -4.86
N LEU A 37 1.97 -9.58 -5.37
CA LEU A 37 3.12 -9.04 -4.67
C LEU A 37 3.04 -7.50 -4.71
N ILE A 38 2.87 -6.91 -3.55
CA ILE A 38 2.78 -5.46 -3.40
C ILE A 38 4.13 -4.94 -2.92
N ASP A 39 4.62 -3.90 -3.59
CA ASP A 39 5.85 -3.22 -3.20
C ASP A 39 5.55 -2.24 -2.06
N PHE A 40 5.56 -2.75 -0.83
CA PHE A 40 5.35 -1.90 0.34
C PHE A 40 6.58 -1.06 0.69
N LYS A 41 7.75 -1.44 0.19
CA LYS A 41 8.99 -0.72 0.50
C LYS A 41 9.16 0.55 -0.33
N ARG A 42 8.67 0.54 -1.55
CA ARG A 42 8.81 1.67 -2.47
C ARG A 42 10.25 2.18 -2.52
N ASN A 43 11.21 1.26 -2.59
CA ASN A 43 12.64 1.57 -2.51
C ASN A 43 13.36 1.63 -3.85
N LYS A 44 12.62 1.61 -4.95
CA LYS A 44 13.19 1.79 -6.29
C LYS A 44 13.27 3.28 -6.58
N ASP A 45 14.35 3.91 -6.10
CA ASP A 45 14.47 5.35 -6.06
C ASP A 45 14.87 5.96 -7.40
N ASN A 46 14.39 7.17 -7.63
CA ASN A 46 14.79 8.05 -8.73
C ASN A 46 14.47 7.52 -10.13
N ILE A 47 13.67 6.48 -10.24
CA ILE A 47 13.25 5.94 -11.54
C ILE A 47 11.76 6.20 -11.67
N PRO A 48 11.33 7.02 -12.65
CA PRO A 48 9.90 7.28 -12.83
C PRO A 48 9.17 6.03 -13.30
N ALA A 49 7.92 5.88 -12.87
CA ALA A 49 7.06 4.80 -13.29
C ALA A 49 5.72 5.37 -13.76
N VAL A 50 5.14 4.75 -14.77
CA VAL A 50 3.82 5.13 -15.28
C VAL A 50 2.79 4.15 -14.72
N VAL A 51 1.66 4.68 -14.25
CA VAL A 51 0.53 3.86 -13.81
C VAL A 51 -0.12 3.25 -15.05
N LYS A 52 -0.03 1.92 -15.17
CA LYS A 52 -0.59 1.20 -16.31
C LYS A 52 -2.03 0.79 -16.09
N THR A 53 -2.34 0.27 -14.92
CA THR A 53 -3.69 -0.17 -14.59
C THR A 53 -3.97 0.10 -13.11
N ILE A 54 -5.26 0.19 -12.78
CA ILE A 54 -5.73 0.19 -11.39
C ILE A 54 -6.64 -1.01 -11.29
N GLU A 55 -6.33 -1.95 -10.38
CA GLU A 55 -6.93 -3.27 -10.35
C GLU A 55 -7.54 -3.57 -8.99
N TYR A 56 -8.56 -4.40 -9.02
CA TYR A 56 -9.12 -4.98 -7.80
C TYR A 56 -8.24 -6.13 -7.32
N ASP A 57 -7.89 -6.13 -6.04
CA ASP A 57 -7.17 -7.24 -5.41
C ASP A 57 -8.14 -7.98 -4.48
N PRO A 58 -8.45 -9.26 -4.74
CA PRO A 58 -9.38 -10.01 -3.91
C PRO A 58 -8.89 -10.26 -2.49
N ASN A 59 -7.62 -10.00 -2.20
CA ASN A 59 -7.02 -10.26 -0.89
C ASN A 59 -7.01 -9.05 0.04
N ARG A 60 -7.52 -7.90 -0.41
CA ARG A 60 -7.53 -6.68 0.40
C ARG A 60 -8.69 -5.77 0.02
N SER A 61 -8.99 -4.82 0.89
CA SER A 61 -10.07 -3.86 0.64
C SER A 61 -9.67 -2.76 -0.33
N ALA A 62 -8.39 -2.46 -0.45
CA ALA A 62 -7.88 -1.40 -1.29
C ALA A 62 -7.63 -1.86 -2.72
N ASN A 63 -7.79 -0.95 -3.68
CA ASN A 63 -7.32 -1.20 -5.04
C ASN A 63 -5.80 -1.13 -5.09
N ILE A 64 -5.23 -1.74 -6.13
CA ILE A 64 -3.79 -1.70 -6.39
C ILE A 64 -3.55 -1.13 -7.78
N ALA A 65 -2.36 -0.58 -7.97
CA ALA A 65 -1.95 0.00 -9.25
C ALA A 65 -0.73 -0.74 -9.77
N LEU A 66 -0.76 -1.09 -11.06
CA LEU A 66 0.40 -1.65 -11.73
C LEU A 66 1.25 -0.51 -12.27
N LEU A 67 2.52 -0.48 -11.85
CA LEU A 67 3.50 0.50 -12.32
C LEU A 67 4.44 -0.13 -13.33
N ALA A 68 4.74 0.60 -14.39
CA ALA A 68 5.78 0.25 -15.34
C ALA A 68 6.91 1.28 -15.20
N TYR A 69 8.04 0.84 -14.70
CA TYR A 69 9.21 1.71 -14.51
C TYR A 69 9.93 1.94 -15.83
N ALA A 70 10.64 3.06 -15.91
CA ALA A 70 11.37 3.43 -17.12
C ALA A 70 12.42 2.40 -17.56
N ASP A 71 12.93 1.61 -16.61
CA ASP A 71 13.89 0.54 -16.88
C ASP A 71 13.23 -0.80 -17.29
N GLY A 72 11.92 -0.84 -17.41
CA GLY A 72 11.19 -2.04 -17.81
C GLY A 72 10.65 -2.90 -16.69
N GLU A 73 11.02 -2.64 -15.43
CA GLU A 73 10.48 -3.38 -14.30
C GLU A 73 9.03 -3.00 -14.05
N LYS A 74 8.24 -3.95 -13.58
CA LYS A 74 6.85 -3.71 -13.17
C LYS A 74 6.68 -4.05 -11.72
N ARG A 75 5.89 -3.25 -11.01
CA ARG A 75 5.54 -3.49 -9.60
C ARG A 75 4.10 -3.08 -9.34
N TYR A 76 3.48 -3.75 -8.36
CA TYR A 76 2.20 -3.29 -7.81
C TYR A 76 2.44 -2.42 -6.59
N ILE A 77 1.61 -1.38 -6.45
CA ILE A 77 1.53 -0.57 -5.24
C ILE A 77 0.08 -0.45 -4.81
N LEU A 78 -0.16 -0.04 -3.57
CA LEU A 78 -1.50 0.37 -3.17
C LEU A 78 -1.89 1.60 -4.00
N ALA A 79 -3.12 1.61 -4.53
CA ALA A 79 -3.58 2.72 -5.34
C ALA A 79 -4.16 3.80 -4.44
N PRO A 80 -3.51 4.98 -4.32
CA PRO A 80 -4.12 6.08 -3.59
C PRO A 80 -5.32 6.64 -4.33
N LYS A 81 -6.23 7.25 -3.57
CA LYS A 81 -7.34 7.99 -4.14
C LYS A 81 -6.78 9.07 -5.07
N ASP A 82 -7.43 9.27 -6.18
CA ASP A 82 -7.08 10.25 -7.22
C ASP A 82 -5.87 9.87 -8.07
N LEU A 83 -5.26 8.72 -7.85
CA LEU A 83 -4.25 8.22 -8.77
C LEU A 83 -4.94 7.76 -10.06
N MET A 84 -4.39 8.18 -11.20
CA MET A 84 -4.99 7.90 -12.50
C MET A 84 -4.04 7.12 -13.40
N VAL A 85 -4.62 6.29 -14.26
CA VAL A 85 -3.86 5.58 -15.31
C VAL A 85 -3.17 6.63 -16.19
N GLY A 86 -1.90 6.39 -16.48
CA GLY A 86 -1.07 7.31 -17.26
C GLY A 86 -0.27 8.30 -16.42
N GLN A 87 -0.60 8.45 -15.13
CA GLN A 87 0.14 9.32 -14.23
C GLN A 87 1.53 8.74 -13.93
N THR A 88 2.51 9.62 -13.75
CA THR A 88 3.85 9.22 -13.36
C THR A 88 4.03 9.34 -11.85
N VAL A 89 4.64 8.33 -11.25
CA VAL A 89 5.00 8.33 -9.83
C VAL A 89 6.47 7.99 -9.66
N MET A 90 7.05 8.40 -8.54
CA MET A 90 8.47 8.16 -8.25
C MET A 90 8.68 8.01 -6.75
N SER A 91 9.73 7.30 -6.38
CA SER A 91 10.16 7.17 -4.99
C SER A 91 11.51 7.87 -4.80
N GLY A 92 11.80 8.25 -3.57
CA GLY A 92 13.10 8.80 -3.19
C GLY A 92 13.02 10.20 -2.62
N GLU A 93 14.14 10.69 -2.10
CA GLU A 93 14.21 12.01 -1.45
C GLU A 93 13.85 13.16 -2.39
N LYS A 94 14.12 12.98 -3.68
CA LYS A 94 13.92 14.01 -4.69
C LYS A 94 12.54 13.96 -5.34
N ALA A 95 11.69 13.03 -4.96
CA ALA A 95 10.36 12.93 -5.52
C ALA A 95 9.53 14.16 -5.13
N ASP A 96 8.68 14.60 -6.05
CA ASP A 96 7.75 15.70 -5.78
C ASP A 96 6.68 15.30 -4.77
N ILE A 97 6.08 16.29 -4.14
CA ILE A 97 5.01 16.06 -3.16
C ILE A 97 3.69 15.94 -3.92
N THR A 98 3.52 14.81 -4.58
CA THR A 98 2.32 14.50 -5.37
C THR A 98 1.80 13.12 -5.01
N VAL A 99 0.50 12.91 -5.20
CA VAL A 99 -0.18 11.64 -4.87
C VAL A 99 0.52 10.47 -5.55
N GLY A 100 0.83 9.44 -4.77
CA GLY A 100 1.48 8.23 -5.26
C GLY A 100 2.99 8.21 -5.09
N ASN A 101 3.62 9.33 -4.86
CA ASN A 101 5.07 9.38 -4.65
C ASN A 101 5.42 8.97 -3.21
N ALA A 102 6.54 8.27 -3.06
CA ALA A 102 7.02 7.79 -1.77
C ALA A 102 8.36 8.46 -1.43
N LEU A 103 8.45 8.98 -0.21
CA LEU A 103 9.62 9.70 0.26
C LEU A 103 9.94 9.31 1.70
N PRO A 104 11.19 9.52 2.15
CA PRO A 104 11.46 9.54 3.58
C PRO A 104 10.55 10.55 4.26
N ILE A 105 9.99 10.16 5.40
CA ILE A 105 8.92 10.95 6.02
C ILE A 105 9.39 12.34 6.41
N VAL A 106 10.67 12.51 6.72
CA VAL A 106 11.25 13.82 7.05
C VAL A 106 11.19 14.81 5.88
N ASN A 107 11.12 14.29 4.65
CA ASN A 107 11.08 15.11 3.45
C ASN A 107 9.66 15.52 3.04
N ILE A 108 8.66 15.05 3.76
CA ILE A 108 7.26 15.35 3.47
C ILE A 108 6.79 16.50 4.36
N PRO A 109 6.18 17.55 3.80
CA PRO A 109 5.75 18.72 4.58
C PRO A 109 4.70 18.39 5.64
N VAL A 110 4.74 19.15 6.74
CA VAL A 110 3.70 19.10 7.78
C VAL A 110 2.34 19.41 7.15
N GLY A 111 1.33 18.68 7.58
CA GLY A 111 -0.03 18.81 7.05
C GLY A 111 -0.36 17.89 5.89
N THR A 112 0.65 17.25 5.29
CA THR A 112 0.42 16.33 4.18
C THR A 112 -0.25 15.05 4.66
N THR A 113 -1.21 14.57 3.87
CA THR A 113 -1.86 13.28 4.10
C THR A 113 -1.04 12.17 3.44
N ILE A 114 -0.79 11.11 4.19
CA ILE A 114 0.08 10.02 3.77
C ILE A 114 -0.56 8.66 4.09
N HIS A 115 0.00 7.62 3.46
CA HIS A 115 -0.38 6.22 3.71
C HIS A 115 0.84 5.32 3.49
N ASN A 116 0.68 4.02 3.75
CA ASN A 116 1.75 3.04 3.59
C ASN A 116 3.03 3.45 4.32
N ILE A 117 2.90 3.64 5.64
CA ILE A 117 3.96 4.23 6.47
C ILE A 117 4.80 3.13 7.09
N GLU A 118 6.12 3.23 6.98
CA GLU A 118 7.03 2.31 7.64
C GLU A 118 7.09 2.58 9.14
N LEU A 119 7.18 1.51 9.92
CA LEU A 119 7.50 1.58 11.36
C LEU A 119 9.00 1.49 11.61
N HIS A 120 9.69 0.75 10.74
CA HIS A 120 11.14 0.61 10.78
C HIS A 120 11.71 0.85 9.40
N PRO A 121 12.80 1.62 9.27
CA PRO A 121 13.36 1.92 7.96
C PRO A 121 13.70 0.65 7.17
N GLY A 122 13.27 0.61 5.91
CA GLY A 122 13.56 -0.50 5.00
C GLY A 122 12.71 -1.74 5.17
N HIS A 123 11.81 -1.78 6.13
CA HIS A 123 10.97 -2.97 6.39
C HIS A 123 9.66 -2.98 5.60
N GLY A 124 9.37 -1.91 4.89
CA GLY A 124 8.12 -1.77 4.15
C GLY A 124 7.00 -1.16 4.98
N GLY A 125 6.02 -0.57 4.30
CA GLY A 125 4.89 0.09 4.95
C GLY A 125 4.04 -0.89 5.74
N GLN A 126 3.63 -0.49 6.93
CA GLN A 126 2.80 -1.30 7.82
C GLN A 126 1.57 -0.57 8.29
N LEU A 127 1.57 0.76 8.30
CA LEU A 127 0.45 1.58 8.75
C LEU A 127 -0.30 2.17 7.57
N ALA A 128 -1.60 2.37 7.73
CA ALA A 128 -2.47 3.03 6.75
C ALA A 128 -2.44 2.34 5.38
N ARG A 129 -2.80 1.06 5.33
CA ARG A 129 -2.81 0.27 4.09
C ARG A 129 -4.20 -0.16 3.63
N ALA A 130 -5.22 -0.06 4.48
CA ALA A 130 -6.58 -0.44 4.11
C ALA A 130 -7.28 0.68 3.34
N ALA A 131 -8.36 0.33 2.63
CA ALA A 131 -9.15 1.31 1.86
C ALA A 131 -9.58 2.48 2.75
N GLY A 132 -9.39 3.68 2.26
CA GLY A 132 -9.71 4.90 2.99
C GLY A 132 -8.71 5.27 4.08
N ALA A 133 -7.74 4.41 4.37
CA ALA A 133 -6.78 4.67 5.43
C ALA A 133 -5.85 5.81 5.07
N ASN A 134 -5.54 6.62 6.07
CA ASN A 134 -4.61 7.73 5.90
C ASN A 134 -4.06 8.15 7.25
N ALA A 135 -3.04 8.99 7.21
CA ALA A 135 -2.47 9.62 8.37
C ALA A 135 -2.03 11.02 7.97
N GLN A 136 -1.81 11.89 8.94
CA GLN A 136 -1.40 13.25 8.68
C GLN A 136 -0.13 13.57 9.45
N ILE A 137 0.80 14.24 8.80
CA ILE A 137 2.02 14.71 9.44
C ILE A 137 1.69 15.94 10.27
N LEU A 138 1.95 15.87 11.59
CA LEU A 138 1.65 16.94 12.53
C LEU A 138 2.85 17.86 12.78
N GLY A 139 4.04 17.31 12.82
CA GLY A 139 5.22 18.07 13.13
C GLY A 139 6.48 17.24 13.11
N ARG A 140 7.60 17.88 13.41
CA ARG A 140 8.92 17.24 13.42
C ARG A 140 9.59 17.44 14.75
N GLU A 141 10.22 16.38 15.25
CA GLU A 141 11.18 16.46 16.33
C GLU A 141 12.56 16.13 15.77
N ASP A 142 13.58 16.05 16.62
CA ASP A 142 14.95 15.84 16.15
C ASP A 142 15.12 14.62 15.24
N ARG A 143 14.76 13.42 15.73
CA ARG A 143 14.91 12.16 14.98
C ARG A 143 13.61 11.59 14.47
N TYR A 144 12.50 12.23 14.79
CA TYR A 144 11.18 11.68 14.55
C TYR A 144 10.27 12.69 13.87
N VAL A 145 9.30 12.16 13.17
CA VAL A 145 8.16 12.91 12.66
C VAL A 145 6.94 12.45 13.43
N LEU A 146 6.12 13.40 13.89
CA LEU A 146 4.86 13.11 14.57
C LEU A 146 3.77 12.93 13.53
N VAL A 147 3.05 11.81 13.63
CA VAL A 147 2.02 11.43 12.68
C VAL A 147 0.75 11.10 13.44
N ARG A 148 -0.38 11.67 13.03
CA ARG A 148 -1.69 11.30 13.53
C ARG A 148 -2.31 10.26 12.60
N LEU A 149 -2.64 9.10 13.16
CA LEU A 149 -3.32 8.05 12.42
C LEU A 149 -4.83 8.31 12.36
N GLY A 150 -5.51 7.62 11.44
CA GLY A 150 -6.96 7.74 11.31
C GLY A 150 -7.74 7.41 12.58
N SER A 151 -7.16 6.60 13.47
CA SER A 151 -7.74 6.30 14.78
C SER A 151 -7.64 7.46 15.78
N GLY A 152 -6.90 8.52 15.46
CA GLY A 152 -6.60 9.61 16.34
C GLY A 152 -5.31 9.45 17.14
N GLU A 153 -4.71 8.26 17.12
CA GLU A 153 -3.44 8.01 17.79
C GLU A 153 -2.32 8.82 17.14
N VAL A 154 -1.45 9.39 17.97
CA VAL A 154 -0.25 10.10 17.51
C VAL A 154 0.95 9.23 17.76
N ARG A 155 1.75 9.02 16.71
CA ARG A 155 2.95 8.19 16.79
C ARG A 155 4.17 8.95 16.33
N ARG A 156 5.32 8.56 16.89
CA ARG A 156 6.63 9.02 16.45
C ARG A 156 7.17 8.03 15.44
N ILE A 157 7.53 8.53 14.28
CA ILE A 157 8.08 7.75 13.18
C ILE A 157 9.48 8.25 12.90
N LEU A 158 10.46 7.35 12.80
CA LEU A 158 11.82 7.74 12.50
C LEU A 158 11.90 8.48 11.17
N ASN A 159 12.76 9.49 11.10
CA ASN A 159 12.92 10.34 9.92
C ASN A 159 13.18 9.55 8.64
N GLU A 160 13.88 8.43 8.73
CA GLU A 160 14.27 7.61 7.58
C GLU A 160 13.15 6.69 7.09
N CYS A 161 12.11 6.50 7.88
CA CYS A 161 10.95 5.71 7.45
C CYS A 161 10.28 6.36 6.25
N ARG A 162 9.79 5.55 5.33
CA ARG A 162 9.11 6.04 4.13
C ARG A 162 7.61 6.06 4.30
N ALA A 163 6.98 6.96 3.57
CA ALA A 163 5.53 7.04 3.46
C ALA A 163 5.17 7.44 2.04
N THR A 164 3.95 7.13 1.64
CA THR A 164 3.44 7.48 0.32
C THR A 164 2.39 8.58 0.47
N ILE A 165 2.42 9.56 -0.42
CA ILE A 165 1.53 10.71 -0.37
C ILE A 165 0.14 10.31 -0.85
N GLY A 166 -0.88 10.69 -0.09
CA GLY A 166 -2.28 10.49 -0.43
C GLY A 166 -3.03 9.59 0.56
N VAL A 167 -4.27 9.32 0.22
CA VAL A 167 -5.19 8.44 0.97
C VAL A 167 -5.31 7.14 0.19
N VAL A 168 -5.36 6.00 0.86
CA VAL A 168 -5.56 4.71 0.17
C VAL A 168 -6.91 4.74 -0.54
N GLY A 169 -6.92 4.31 -1.80
CA GLY A 169 -8.10 4.34 -2.65
C GLY A 169 -9.13 3.28 -2.33
N ASN A 170 -10.12 3.18 -3.22
CA ASN A 170 -11.29 2.31 -3.08
C ASN A 170 -12.19 2.73 -1.91
N LEU A 171 -12.40 4.05 -1.77
CA LEU A 171 -13.30 4.57 -0.75
C LEU A 171 -14.74 4.12 -0.96
N ASP A 172 -15.10 3.72 -2.18
CA ASP A 172 -16.44 3.23 -2.51
C ASP A 172 -16.71 1.82 -1.99
N TYR A 173 -15.71 1.16 -1.43
CA TYR A 173 -15.86 -0.20 -0.91
C TYR A 173 -17.03 -0.32 0.07
N SER A 174 -17.12 0.60 1.02
CA SER A 174 -18.21 0.62 1.99
C SER A 174 -19.55 0.97 1.36
N LEU A 175 -19.56 1.82 0.34
CA LEU A 175 -20.78 2.23 -0.35
C LEU A 175 -21.35 1.07 -1.17
N VAL A 176 -20.50 0.28 -1.80
CA VAL A 176 -20.92 -0.90 -2.56
C VAL A 176 -21.65 -1.90 -1.66
N ASN A 177 -21.23 -2.03 -0.43
CA ASN A 177 -21.82 -2.99 0.51
C ASN A 177 -23.12 -2.49 1.16
N ILE A 178 -23.35 -1.20 1.18
CA ILE A 178 -24.55 -0.60 1.79
C ILE A 178 -25.82 -0.99 1.02
N GLY A 179 -25.71 -1.17 -0.27
CA GLY A 179 -26.86 -1.48 -1.12
C GLY A 179 -27.29 -2.92 -1.13
N LYS A 180 -26.71 -3.76 -0.32
CA LYS A 180 -27.05 -5.20 -0.27
C LYS A 180 -27.99 -5.56 0.83
#